data_e003cddc283b41bee9bc9ef97d6bfca9
#
_entry.id   e003cddc283b41bee9bc9ef97d6bfca9
#
_cell.length_a   1.000
_cell.length_b   1.000
_cell.length_c   1.000
_cell.angle_alpha   90.00
_cell.angle_beta   90.00
_cell.angle_gamma   90.00
#
_symmetry.space_group_name_H-M   'P 1'
#
loop_
_entity.id
_entity.type
_entity.pdbx_description
1 polymer ?
#
loop_
_entity_poly.entity_id
_entity_poly.type
_entity_poly.pdbx_seq_one_letter_code
_entity_poly.pdbx_strand_id
1 'polypeptide(L)'
;MKEPRLSVVAQAKNGSGKTGAFGLGVNSSVDENSKNIQAAILELTRELVIQIKGLLEQMAKHTKIKIIQVLVDEEPNDYGQVVVMTPVHFETWFLKKNKNLIKNLKMLVLDEADEIIKNETTSRSVNRAFATFKKEKMNVQILFFSATFDNQCLKSIKDFYKYVYMIELKKEELTLENVTQLYQECNSPEGKIDFIDNYLKISTGSQRVIIFVNTIKYVLKLKETLEKKGRKVYILMGKDMSPANRDETIRRFRKGEIQVLITSNVLARGYDERSVKLVINFDLPVRKQNDGSYEPDYESYLHRIGRTGRFGTKGIGVNLCCASYDFVNLQKIEHFYKTKIEKMKSMEELMDQLKKFYTDDN
;
A
#
# COMPACT_ATOMS: atom_id res chain seq x y z
N MET A 1 9.42 -36.75 11.87
CA MET A 1 8.51 -35.65 11.47
C MET A 1 9.36 -34.38 11.45
N LYS A 2 9.33 -33.59 10.37
CA LYS A 2 9.99 -32.27 10.38
C LYS A 2 9.22 -31.40 11.37
N GLU A 3 9.92 -30.66 12.21
CA GLU A 3 9.29 -29.70 13.11
C GLU A 3 8.42 -28.72 12.33
N PRO A 4 7.23 -28.34 12.86
CA PRO A 4 6.38 -27.37 12.18
C PRO A 4 7.11 -26.04 12.06
N ARG A 5 7.14 -25.48 10.86
CA ARG A 5 7.71 -24.14 10.64
C ARG A 5 6.85 -23.12 11.36
N LEU A 6 7.47 -22.33 12.22
CA LEU A 6 6.76 -21.30 12.98
C LEU A 6 6.37 -20.15 12.05
N SER A 7 5.07 -19.82 11.99
CA SER A 7 4.57 -18.67 11.27
C SER A 7 4.92 -17.37 12.00
N VAL A 8 5.02 -16.26 11.25
CA VAL A 8 5.47 -14.96 11.79
C VAL A 8 4.43 -13.89 11.44
N VAL A 9 4.08 -13.07 12.43
CA VAL A 9 3.39 -11.79 12.26
C VAL A 9 4.41 -10.69 12.49
N ALA A 10 4.70 -9.89 11.49
CA ALA A 10 5.68 -8.81 11.56
C ALA A 10 5.02 -7.46 11.28
N GLN A 11 4.92 -6.63 12.32
CA GLN A 11 4.45 -5.26 12.22
C GLN A 11 5.64 -4.32 12.10
N ALA A 12 5.67 -3.54 11.02
CA ALA A 12 6.70 -2.53 10.82
C ALA A 12 6.18 -1.37 9.96
N LYS A 13 6.63 -0.14 10.27
CA LYS A 13 6.21 1.07 9.56
C LYS A 13 6.45 1.00 8.06
N ASN A 14 5.73 1.80 7.29
CA ASN A 14 5.95 1.90 5.85
C ASN A 14 7.38 2.40 5.56
N GLY A 15 8.03 1.82 4.54
CA GLY A 15 9.40 2.16 4.18
C GLY A 15 10.49 1.60 5.11
N SER A 16 10.15 0.79 6.11
CA SER A 16 11.11 0.17 7.04
C SER A 16 11.88 -1.03 6.48
N GLY A 17 11.57 -1.46 5.26
CA GLY A 17 12.23 -2.60 4.63
C GLY A 17 11.49 -3.94 4.76
N LYS A 18 10.17 -3.95 5.03
CA LYS A 18 9.36 -5.19 5.07
C LYS A 18 9.58 -6.07 3.83
N THR A 19 9.49 -5.48 2.63
CA THR A 19 9.73 -6.18 1.37
C THR A 19 11.15 -6.78 1.28
N GLY A 20 12.17 -6.04 1.76
CA GLY A 20 13.53 -6.55 1.86
C GLY A 20 13.62 -7.76 2.79
N ALA A 21 12.97 -7.69 3.96
CA ALA A 21 13.00 -8.76 4.95
C ALA A 21 12.36 -10.05 4.41
N PHE A 22 11.13 -9.99 3.89
CA PHE A 22 10.51 -11.21 3.34
C PHE A 22 11.17 -11.67 2.04
N GLY A 23 11.64 -10.76 1.19
CA GLY A 23 12.33 -11.11 -0.05
C GLY A 23 13.63 -11.88 0.20
N LEU A 24 14.45 -11.44 1.15
CA LEU A 24 15.64 -12.18 1.59
C LEU A 24 15.26 -13.52 2.23
N GLY A 25 14.23 -13.53 3.08
CA GLY A 25 13.73 -14.75 3.70
C GLY A 25 13.26 -15.79 2.67
N VAL A 26 12.53 -15.35 1.64
CA VAL A 26 12.11 -16.21 0.53
C VAL A 26 13.31 -16.71 -0.26
N ASN A 27 14.19 -15.84 -0.72
CA ASN A 27 15.34 -16.21 -1.54
C ASN A 27 16.28 -17.19 -0.83
N SER A 28 16.46 -17.04 0.50
CA SER A 28 17.30 -17.95 1.29
C SER A 28 16.66 -19.30 1.60
N SER A 29 15.32 -19.41 1.44
CA SER A 29 14.55 -20.61 1.82
C SER A 29 14.23 -21.53 0.65
N VAL A 30 14.34 -21.05 -0.60
CA VAL A 30 14.05 -21.82 -1.80
C VAL A 30 15.32 -22.52 -2.32
N ASP A 31 15.13 -23.72 -2.86
CA ASP A 31 16.19 -24.44 -3.57
C ASP A 31 16.15 -23.98 -5.04
N GLU A 32 17.20 -23.27 -5.46
CA GLU A 32 17.31 -22.68 -6.81
C GLU A 32 17.44 -23.72 -7.94
N ASN A 33 17.80 -24.96 -7.61
CA ASN A 33 17.91 -26.05 -8.58
C ASN A 33 16.58 -26.80 -8.77
N SER A 34 15.59 -26.55 -7.93
CA SER A 34 14.27 -27.14 -8.06
C SER A 34 13.46 -26.42 -9.14
N LYS A 35 12.68 -27.19 -9.91
CA LYS A 35 11.72 -26.65 -10.89
C LYS A 35 10.33 -26.37 -10.30
N ASN A 36 10.14 -26.62 -9.01
CA ASN A 36 8.84 -26.48 -8.35
C ASN A 36 8.68 -25.12 -7.67
N ILE A 37 7.44 -24.64 -7.62
CA ILE A 37 7.07 -23.47 -6.83
C ILE A 37 7.21 -23.84 -5.35
N GLN A 38 8.01 -23.06 -4.61
CA GLN A 38 8.32 -23.29 -3.21
C GLN A 38 7.86 -22.14 -2.31
N ALA A 39 7.71 -20.94 -2.88
CA ALA A 39 7.20 -19.79 -2.16
C ALA A 39 6.15 -19.04 -2.97
N ALA A 40 5.12 -18.54 -2.31
CA ALA A 40 4.12 -17.65 -2.90
C ALA A 40 4.05 -16.36 -2.08
N ILE A 41 3.89 -15.23 -2.77
CA ILE A 41 3.74 -13.92 -2.17
C ILE A 41 2.43 -13.33 -2.65
N LEU A 42 1.58 -12.93 -1.71
CA LEU A 42 0.26 -12.39 -1.97
C LEU A 42 0.26 -10.88 -1.78
N GLU A 43 -0.14 -10.18 -2.85
CA GLU A 43 -0.25 -8.75 -2.93
C GLU A 43 -1.70 -8.32 -3.17
N LEU A 44 -2.10 -7.17 -2.65
CA LEU A 44 -3.49 -6.69 -2.77
C LEU A 44 -3.90 -6.34 -4.18
N THR A 45 -2.98 -5.82 -4.98
CA THR A 45 -3.28 -5.29 -6.31
C THR A 45 -2.32 -5.81 -7.37
N ARG A 46 -2.75 -5.75 -8.63
CA ARG A 46 -1.93 -6.10 -9.80
C ARG A 46 -0.63 -5.29 -9.84
N GLU A 47 -0.72 -4.02 -9.54
CA GLU A 47 0.40 -3.08 -9.57
C GLU A 47 1.48 -3.47 -8.56
N LEU A 48 1.05 -3.92 -7.38
CA LEU A 48 1.97 -4.44 -6.35
C LEU A 48 2.61 -5.76 -6.77
N VAL A 49 1.85 -6.66 -7.37
CA VAL A 49 2.39 -7.91 -7.92
C VAL A 49 3.56 -7.63 -8.87
N ILE A 50 3.37 -6.71 -9.82
CA ILE A 50 4.41 -6.32 -10.79
C ILE A 50 5.61 -5.67 -10.07
N GLN A 51 5.36 -4.78 -9.14
CA GLN A 51 6.41 -4.08 -8.39
C GLN A 51 7.24 -5.05 -7.55
N ILE A 52 6.58 -5.90 -6.76
CA ILE A 52 7.25 -6.85 -5.87
C ILE A 52 8.05 -7.90 -6.67
N LYS A 53 7.48 -8.41 -7.78
CA LYS A 53 8.22 -9.28 -8.68
C LYS A 53 9.53 -8.62 -9.13
N GLY A 54 9.47 -7.38 -9.63
CA GLY A 54 10.68 -6.67 -10.09
C GLY A 54 11.72 -6.46 -8.99
N LEU A 55 11.30 -6.16 -7.75
CA LEU A 55 12.21 -6.05 -6.61
C LEU A 55 12.86 -7.39 -6.25
N LEU A 56 12.09 -8.47 -6.22
CA LEU A 56 12.59 -9.80 -5.92
C LEU A 56 13.57 -10.30 -7.01
N GLU A 57 13.32 -9.99 -8.28
CA GLU A 57 14.25 -10.28 -9.38
C GLU A 57 15.59 -9.55 -9.21
N GLN A 58 15.55 -8.28 -8.78
CA GLN A 58 16.79 -7.55 -8.48
C GLN A 58 17.55 -8.19 -7.30
N MET A 59 16.84 -8.62 -6.26
CA MET A 59 17.44 -9.29 -5.10
C MET A 59 17.99 -10.68 -5.45
N ALA A 60 17.36 -11.38 -6.40
CA ALA A 60 17.77 -12.70 -6.87
C ALA A 60 18.79 -12.67 -8.02
N LYS A 61 19.24 -11.49 -8.45
CA LYS A 61 20.07 -11.27 -9.67
C LYS A 61 21.29 -12.20 -9.81
N HIS A 62 21.88 -12.59 -8.69
CA HIS A 62 23.08 -13.44 -8.68
C HIS A 62 22.78 -14.89 -8.28
N THR A 63 21.53 -15.32 -8.38
CA THR A 63 21.05 -16.68 -8.13
C THR A 63 20.39 -17.27 -9.37
N LYS A 64 20.06 -18.56 -9.32
CA LYS A 64 19.24 -19.21 -10.36
C LYS A 64 17.74 -19.17 -10.05
N ILE A 65 17.34 -18.43 -9.01
CA ILE A 65 15.94 -18.32 -8.59
C ILE A 65 15.15 -17.58 -9.67
N LYS A 66 14.10 -18.24 -10.15
CA LYS A 66 13.17 -17.68 -11.12
C LYS A 66 11.89 -17.24 -10.41
N ILE A 67 11.54 -15.97 -10.59
CA ILE A 67 10.37 -15.35 -10.00
C ILE A 67 9.33 -15.11 -11.09
N ILE A 68 8.14 -15.66 -10.90
CA ILE A 68 7.03 -15.51 -11.82
C ILE A 68 5.90 -14.69 -11.20
N GLN A 69 5.05 -14.11 -12.04
CA GLN A 69 3.80 -13.48 -11.62
C GLN A 69 2.61 -14.20 -12.27
N VAL A 70 1.46 -14.16 -11.59
CA VAL A 70 0.19 -14.60 -12.15
C VAL A 70 -0.80 -13.44 -12.10
N LEU A 71 -1.26 -13.02 -13.26
CA LEU A 71 -2.21 -11.93 -13.44
C LEU A 71 -3.47 -12.43 -14.17
N VAL A 72 -4.56 -11.62 -14.16
CA VAL A 72 -5.88 -12.05 -14.68
C VAL A 72 -5.79 -12.57 -16.10
N ASP A 73 -5.04 -11.89 -16.96
CA ASP A 73 -5.01 -12.13 -18.40
C ASP A 73 -3.67 -12.70 -18.88
N GLU A 74 -2.78 -13.08 -17.94
CA GLU A 74 -1.43 -13.54 -18.24
C GLU A 74 -1.14 -14.84 -17.47
N GLU A 75 -1.14 -15.96 -18.14
CA GLU A 75 -0.59 -17.20 -17.56
C GLU A 75 0.93 -17.22 -17.76
N PRO A 76 1.69 -17.65 -16.76
CA PRO A 76 3.14 -17.73 -16.92
C PRO A 76 3.48 -18.82 -17.95
N ASN A 77 4.31 -18.44 -18.92
CA ASN A 77 4.80 -19.37 -19.94
C ASN A 77 5.77 -20.43 -19.37
N ASP A 78 6.25 -20.23 -18.15
CA ASP A 78 7.21 -21.10 -17.49
C ASP A 78 7.04 -20.98 -15.96
N TYR A 79 7.50 -21.98 -15.22
CA TYR A 79 7.41 -22.03 -13.77
C TYR A 79 8.75 -21.67 -13.12
N GLY A 80 8.68 -21.03 -11.96
CA GLY A 80 9.83 -20.65 -11.14
C GLY A 80 9.68 -21.19 -9.72
N GLN A 81 10.65 -20.88 -8.86
CA GLN A 81 10.63 -21.26 -7.46
C GLN A 81 9.74 -20.35 -6.63
N VAL A 82 9.53 -19.11 -7.07
CA VAL A 82 8.77 -18.07 -6.37
C VAL A 82 7.67 -17.53 -7.28
N VAL A 83 6.45 -17.40 -6.75
CA VAL A 83 5.33 -16.81 -7.47
C VAL A 83 4.76 -15.62 -6.72
N VAL A 84 4.47 -14.52 -7.43
CA VAL A 84 3.81 -13.34 -6.88
C VAL A 84 2.44 -13.19 -7.55
N MET A 85 1.38 -13.04 -6.76
CA MET A 85 0.01 -12.94 -7.25
C MET A 85 -0.93 -12.30 -6.23
N THR A 86 -2.19 -12.05 -6.61
CA THR A 86 -3.20 -11.62 -5.64
C THR A 86 -3.83 -12.83 -4.93
N PRO A 87 -4.46 -12.66 -3.74
CA PRO A 87 -5.14 -13.73 -3.04
C PRO A 87 -6.21 -14.44 -3.87
N VAL A 88 -6.95 -13.70 -4.70
CA VAL A 88 -7.97 -14.26 -5.60
C VAL A 88 -7.33 -15.16 -6.67
N HIS A 89 -6.20 -14.73 -7.24
CA HIS A 89 -5.47 -15.57 -8.20
C HIS A 89 -4.83 -16.79 -7.53
N PHE A 90 -4.36 -16.66 -6.29
CA PHE A 90 -3.88 -17.81 -5.52
C PHE A 90 -4.97 -18.88 -5.40
N GLU A 91 -6.21 -18.48 -5.08
CA GLU A 91 -7.33 -19.42 -5.02
C GLU A 91 -7.65 -20.02 -6.40
N THR A 92 -7.83 -19.18 -7.42
CA THR A 92 -8.33 -19.64 -8.73
C THR A 92 -7.28 -20.39 -9.54
N TRP A 93 -6.09 -19.86 -9.62
CA TRP A 93 -5.00 -20.43 -10.41
C TRP A 93 -4.29 -21.56 -9.68
N PHE A 94 -3.93 -21.37 -8.41
CA PHE A 94 -3.08 -22.29 -7.68
C PHE A 94 -3.88 -23.38 -6.98
N LEU A 95 -4.95 -23.04 -6.22
CA LEU A 95 -5.73 -24.02 -5.49
C LEU A 95 -6.72 -24.81 -6.37
N LYS A 96 -7.26 -24.19 -7.42
CA LYS A 96 -8.29 -24.83 -8.26
C LYS A 96 -7.70 -25.41 -9.55
N LYS A 97 -6.97 -24.61 -10.34
CA LYS A 97 -6.48 -25.00 -11.68
C LYS A 97 -5.21 -25.85 -11.62
N ASN A 98 -4.24 -25.49 -10.78
CA ASN A 98 -2.90 -26.07 -10.73
C ASN A 98 -2.58 -26.73 -9.37
N LYS A 99 -3.49 -27.54 -8.83
CA LYS A 99 -3.39 -28.15 -7.49
C LYS A 99 -2.09 -28.92 -7.24
N ASN A 100 -1.50 -29.51 -8.28
CA ASN A 100 -0.25 -30.26 -8.12
C ASN A 100 0.94 -29.38 -7.79
N LEU A 101 0.93 -28.11 -8.20
CA LEU A 101 2.03 -27.18 -7.96
C LEU A 101 2.15 -26.77 -6.47
N ILE A 102 1.03 -26.81 -5.72
CA ILE A 102 1.00 -26.42 -4.32
C ILE A 102 1.76 -27.37 -3.40
N LYS A 103 1.90 -28.65 -3.79
CA LYS A 103 2.48 -29.70 -2.94
C LYS A 103 3.91 -29.41 -2.46
N ASN A 104 4.63 -28.58 -3.20
CA ASN A 104 6.01 -28.20 -2.89
C ASN A 104 6.11 -26.84 -2.19
N LEU A 105 4.98 -26.20 -1.91
CA LEU A 105 4.96 -24.89 -1.24
C LEU A 105 5.48 -25.03 0.19
N LYS A 106 6.49 -24.22 0.51
CA LYS A 106 7.16 -24.18 1.82
C LYS A 106 6.83 -22.89 2.58
N MET A 107 6.51 -21.82 1.84
CA MET A 107 6.32 -20.48 2.40
C MET A 107 5.19 -19.75 1.66
N LEU A 108 4.35 -19.07 2.43
CA LEU A 108 3.34 -18.13 1.92
C LEU A 108 3.52 -16.80 2.65
N VAL A 109 3.76 -15.74 1.89
CA VAL A 109 3.87 -14.38 2.40
C VAL A 109 2.59 -13.62 2.07
N LEU A 110 2.05 -12.90 3.05
CA LEU A 110 0.97 -11.93 2.88
C LEU A 110 1.56 -10.55 3.17
N ASP A 111 1.73 -9.71 2.16
CA ASP A 111 2.07 -8.29 2.37
C ASP A 111 0.78 -7.48 2.49
N GLU A 112 0.79 -6.43 3.30
CA GLU A 112 -0.40 -5.70 3.75
C GLU A 112 -1.48 -6.67 4.29
N ALA A 113 -1.04 -7.59 5.15
CA ALA A 113 -1.83 -8.73 5.63
C ALA A 113 -3.11 -8.33 6.36
N ASP A 114 -3.10 -7.19 7.04
CA ASP A 114 -4.28 -6.61 7.70
C ASP A 114 -5.43 -6.40 6.71
N GLU A 115 -5.15 -5.82 5.55
CA GLU A 115 -6.17 -5.57 4.54
C GLU A 115 -6.59 -6.86 3.82
N ILE A 116 -5.65 -7.76 3.53
CA ILE A 116 -5.97 -9.07 2.95
C ILE A 116 -6.95 -9.83 3.84
N ILE A 117 -6.79 -9.73 5.17
CA ILE A 117 -7.63 -10.43 6.14
C ILE A 117 -8.96 -9.70 6.39
N LYS A 118 -8.99 -8.36 6.35
CA LYS A 118 -10.20 -7.56 6.57
C LYS A 118 -11.15 -7.54 5.36
N ASN A 119 -10.61 -7.55 4.17
CA ASN A 119 -11.42 -7.56 2.96
C ASN A 119 -12.08 -8.93 2.76
N GLU A 120 -13.39 -8.97 2.67
CA GLU A 120 -14.17 -10.22 2.60
C GLU A 120 -13.74 -11.16 1.46
N THR A 121 -13.47 -10.61 0.28
CA THR A 121 -13.10 -11.39 -0.91
C THR A 121 -11.72 -12.03 -0.75
N THR A 122 -10.71 -11.24 -0.38
CA THR A 122 -9.33 -11.72 -0.22
C THR A 122 -9.18 -12.62 1.00
N SER A 123 -9.84 -12.29 2.10
CA SER A 123 -9.90 -13.13 3.31
C SER A 123 -10.47 -14.50 3.03
N ARG A 124 -11.59 -14.59 2.28
CA ARG A 124 -12.18 -15.87 1.86
C ARG A 124 -11.19 -16.72 1.06
N SER A 125 -10.45 -16.11 0.15
CA SER A 125 -9.45 -16.82 -0.66
C SER A 125 -8.29 -17.36 0.19
N VAL A 126 -7.78 -16.56 1.12
CA VAL A 126 -6.71 -16.95 2.04
C VAL A 126 -7.19 -18.03 3.02
N ASN A 127 -8.40 -17.92 3.54
CA ASN A 127 -8.97 -18.92 4.45
C ASN A 127 -9.12 -20.29 3.77
N ARG A 128 -9.46 -20.31 2.47
CA ARG A 128 -9.48 -21.55 1.67
C ARG A 128 -8.08 -22.14 1.50
N ALA A 129 -7.05 -21.28 1.35
CA ALA A 129 -5.67 -21.74 1.31
C ALA A 129 -5.27 -22.42 2.63
N PHE A 130 -5.52 -21.76 3.76
CA PHE A 130 -5.22 -22.32 5.08
C PHE A 130 -5.96 -23.62 5.37
N ALA A 131 -7.24 -23.69 5.00
CA ALA A 131 -8.03 -24.94 5.10
C ALA A 131 -7.43 -26.05 4.24
N THR A 132 -6.95 -25.74 3.03
CA THR A 132 -6.28 -26.70 2.14
C THR A 132 -4.97 -27.19 2.76
N PHE A 133 -4.12 -26.30 3.28
CA PHE A 133 -2.86 -26.68 3.94
C PHE A 133 -3.10 -27.62 5.13
N LYS A 134 -4.12 -27.31 5.93
CA LYS A 134 -4.51 -28.15 7.07
C LYS A 134 -5.01 -29.54 6.62
N LYS A 135 -5.90 -29.57 5.62
CA LYS A 135 -6.45 -30.81 5.07
C LYS A 135 -5.37 -31.72 4.49
N GLU A 136 -4.47 -31.15 3.69
CA GLU A 136 -3.39 -31.88 3.02
C GLU A 136 -2.17 -32.10 3.92
N LYS A 137 -2.24 -31.68 5.20
CA LYS A 137 -1.15 -31.79 6.20
C LYS A 137 0.17 -31.16 5.71
N MET A 138 0.07 -30.05 5.00
CA MET A 138 1.23 -29.33 4.46
C MET A 138 1.94 -28.54 5.54
N ASN A 139 3.28 -28.58 5.56
CA ASN A 139 4.09 -27.77 6.45
C ASN A 139 4.52 -26.46 5.78
N VAL A 140 3.56 -25.53 5.61
CA VAL A 140 3.79 -24.21 5.01
C VAL A 140 3.98 -23.19 6.11
N GLN A 141 5.09 -22.47 6.07
CA GLN A 141 5.31 -21.29 6.93
C GLN A 141 4.52 -20.11 6.36
N ILE A 142 3.77 -19.42 7.23
CA ILE A 142 3.04 -18.22 6.82
C ILE A 142 3.72 -17.00 7.43
N LEU A 143 4.00 -16.00 6.58
CA LEU A 143 4.57 -14.72 6.99
C LEU A 143 3.53 -13.63 6.74
N PHE A 144 3.10 -12.97 7.79
CA PHE A 144 2.17 -11.85 7.74
C PHE A 144 2.94 -10.55 7.95
N PHE A 145 2.96 -9.69 6.95
CA PHE A 145 3.59 -8.37 7.03
C PHE A 145 2.55 -7.28 6.88
N SER A 146 2.55 -6.31 7.78
CA SER A 146 1.77 -5.08 7.66
C SER A 146 2.37 -3.95 8.50
N ALA A 147 1.94 -2.72 8.25
CA ALA A 147 2.22 -1.60 9.14
C ALA A 147 1.27 -1.60 10.36
N THR A 148 0.12 -2.25 10.22
CA THR A 148 -0.95 -2.22 11.22
C THR A 148 -1.56 -3.61 11.40
N PHE A 149 -1.81 -3.98 12.66
CA PHE A 149 -2.62 -5.15 13.00
C PHE A 149 -3.57 -4.77 14.13
N ASP A 150 -4.87 -4.75 13.86
CA ASP A 150 -5.85 -4.61 14.94
C ASP A 150 -6.15 -5.95 15.63
N ASN A 151 -6.85 -5.87 16.75
CA ASN A 151 -7.18 -7.05 17.56
C ASN A 151 -8.02 -8.07 16.78
N GLN A 152 -8.89 -7.62 15.86
CA GLN A 152 -9.73 -8.50 15.05
C GLN A 152 -8.88 -9.28 14.03
N CYS A 153 -7.95 -8.61 13.37
CA CYS A 153 -7.01 -9.24 12.45
C CYS A 153 -6.13 -10.26 13.17
N LEU A 154 -5.55 -9.90 14.31
CA LEU A 154 -4.74 -10.81 15.11
C LEU A 154 -5.53 -12.02 15.62
N LYS A 155 -6.80 -11.83 16.00
CA LYS A 155 -7.69 -12.93 16.36
C LYS A 155 -7.91 -13.87 15.19
N SER A 156 -8.22 -13.33 14.00
CA SER A 156 -8.40 -14.14 12.79
C SER A 156 -7.16 -14.96 12.42
N ILE A 157 -5.96 -14.40 12.59
CA ILE A 157 -4.70 -15.15 12.38
C ILE A 157 -4.56 -16.29 13.40
N LYS A 158 -4.82 -16.02 14.69
CA LYS A 158 -4.70 -16.99 15.77
C LYS A 158 -5.72 -18.15 15.68
N ASP A 159 -6.88 -17.91 15.07
CA ASP A 159 -7.88 -18.94 14.82
C ASP A 159 -7.37 -20.03 13.85
N PHE A 160 -6.47 -19.68 12.92
CA PHE A 160 -5.83 -20.62 12.01
C PHE A 160 -4.50 -21.16 12.55
N TYR A 161 -3.70 -20.29 13.18
CA TYR A 161 -2.35 -20.59 13.64
C TYR A 161 -2.21 -20.26 15.13
N LYS A 162 -2.41 -21.29 15.98
CA LYS A 162 -2.37 -21.15 17.45
C LYS A 162 -1.05 -20.58 17.96
N TYR A 163 0.07 -20.90 17.31
CA TYR A 163 1.40 -20.44 17.66
C TYR A 163 1.99 -19.66 16.48
N VAL A 164 2.17 -18.36 16.69
CA VAL A 164 2.85 -17.46 15.74
C VAL A 164 3.91 -16.67 16.49
N TYR A 165 5.04 -16.43 15.85
CA TYR A 165 6.01 -15.50 16.39
C TYR A 165 5.58 -14.08 16.07
N MET A 166 5.50 -13.22 17.09
CA MET A 166 5.02 -11.84 16.94
C MET A 166 6.20 -10.88 17.01
N ILE A 167 6.34 -10.02 16.01
CA ILE A 167 7.24 -8.88 15.99
C ILE A 167 6.33 -7.65 15.88
N GLU A 168 6.15 -6.94 16.99
CA GLU A 168 5.25 -5.78 17.08
C GLU A 168 6.04 -4.53 17.43
N LEU A 169 5.80 -3.45 16.72
CA LEU A 169 6.27 -2.12 17.08
C LEU A 169 5.22 -1.41 17.95
N LYS A 170 5.67 -0.55 18.86
CA LYS A 170 4.78 0.32 19.62
C LYS A 170 4.07 1.29 18.66
N LYS A 171 2.85 1.73 19.02
CA LYS A 171 2.07 2.65 18.19
C LYS A 171 2.81 3.94 17.86
N GLU A 172 3.58 4.45 18.81
CA GLU A 172 4.42 5.64 18.66
C GLU A 172 5.52 5.45 17.61
N GLU A 173 6.04 4.23 17.48
CA GLU A 173 7.07 3.87 16.51
C GLU A 173 6.51 3.67 15.09
N LEU A 174 5.18 3.58 14.95
CA LEU A 174 4.51 3.49 13.66
C LEU A 174 4.38 4.85 12.97
N THR A 175 4.57 5.96 13.69
CA THR A 175 4.51 7.31 13.12
C THR A 175 5.61 7.53 12.10
N LEU A 176 5.31 8.36 11.11
CA LEU A 176 6.23 8.69 10.04
C LEU A 176 7.06 9.92 10.43
N GLU A 177 8.16 9.71 11.17
CA GLU A 177 9.06 10.78 11.64
C GLU A 177 9.57 11.69 10.53
N ASN A 178 9.73 11.14 9.32
CA ASN A 178 10.20 11.88 8.15
C ASN A 178 9.07 12.61 7.40
N VAL A 179 7.82 12.57 7.88
CA VAL A 179 6.69 13.23 7.25
C VAL A 179 6.19 14.36 8.13
N THR A 180 6.40 15.60 7.69
CA THR A 180 5.75 16.77 8.30
C THR A 180 4.26 16.72 7.99
N GLN A 181 3.43 16.71 9.03
CA GLN A 181 1.98 16.61 8.89
C GLN A 181 1.36 17.97 9.16
N LEU A 182 0.63 18.46 8.16
CA LEU A 182 -0.02 19.77 8.20
C LEU A 182 -1.51 19.65 7.94
N TYR A 183 -2.29 20.64 8.39
CA TYR A 183 -3.65 20.82 7.92
C TYR A 183 -3.89 22.23 7.40
N GLN A 184 -4.74 22.33 6.38
CA GLN A 184 -5.23 23.61 5.85
C GLN A 184 -6.73 23.70 6.12
N GLU A 185 -7.12 24.78 6.78
CA GLU A 185 -8.51 25.16 6.96
C GLU A 185 -9.05 25.80 5.67
N CYS A 186 -10.15 25.26 5.16
CA CYS A 186 -10.85 25.72 3.97
C CYS A 186 -12.29 26.09 4.35
N ASN A 187 -12.82 27.19 3.79
CA ASN A 187 -14.15 27.66 4.15
C ASN A 187 -15.30 26.80 3.54
N SER A 188 -14.98 26.01 2.52
CA SER A 188 -15.95 25.16 1.81
C SER A 188 -15.24 24.05 1.03
N PRO A 189 -15.98 23.06 0.48
CA PRO A 189 -15.41 22.10 -0.46
C PRO A 189 -14.78 22.75 -1.71
N GLU A 190 -15.31 23.85 -2.17
CA GLU A 190 -14.73 24.66 -3.27
C GLU A 190 -13.40 25.28 -2.86
N GLY A 191 -13.30 25.75 -1.60
CA GLY A 191 -12.05 26.25 -1.03
C GLY A 191 -10.92 25.21 -1.00
N LYS A 192 -11.26 23.91 -0.83
CA LYS A 192 -10.29 22.81 -0.99
C LYS A 192 -9.76 22.72 -2.43
N ILE A 193 -10.65 22.91 -3.42
CA ILE A 193 -10.25 22.93 -4.84
C ILE A 193 -9.36 24.14 -5.15
N ASP A 194 -9.71 25.31 -4.63
CA ASP A 194 -8.93 26.54 -4.82
C ASP A 194 -7.54 26.43 -4.18
N PHE A 195 -7.42 25.75 -3.04
CA PHE A 195 -6.11 25.44 -2.45
C PHE A 195 -5.25 24.63 -3.42
N ILE A 196 -5.80 23.56 -3.99
CA ILE A 196 -5.08 22.72 -4.96
C ILE A 196 -4.73 23.51 -6.23
N ASP A 197 -5.67 24.29 -6.76
CA ASP A 197 -5.43 25.12 -7.94
C ASP A 197 -4.29 26.14 -7.69
N ASN A 198 -4.28 26.79 -6.53
CA ASN A 198 -3.21 27.74 -6.14
C ASN A 198 -1.87 27.04 -5.99
N TYR A 199 -1.82 25.86 -5.34
CA TYR A 199 -0.61 25.04 -5.28
C TYR A 199 -0.09 24.71 -6.69
N LEU A 200 -0.96 24.26 -7.60
CA LEU A 200 -0.59 23.87 -8.97
C LEU A 200 -0.17 25.06 -9.84
N LYS A 201 -0.62 26.27 -9.53
CA LYS A 201 -0.15 27.51 -10.20
C LYS A 201 1.30 27.83 -9.89
N ILE A 202 1.72 27.59 -8.65
CA ILE A 202 3.03 28.00 -8.13
C ILE A 202 4.06 26.89 -8.29
N SER A 203 3.61 25.62 -8.32
CA SER A 203 4.51 24.46 -8.42
C SER A 203 5.29 24.45 -9.73
N THR A 204 6.60 24.23 -9.64
CA THR A 204 7.54 24.33 -10.77
C THR A 204 7.60 23.06 -11.63
N GLY A 205 6.55 22.26 -11.73
CA GLY A 205 6.46 21.13 -12.65
C GLY A 205 7.38 19.92 -12.40
N SER A 206 8.38 20.03 -11.53
CA SER A 206 9.26 18.91 -11.14
C SER A 206 8.73 18.14 -9.91
N GLN A 207 7.78 18.72 -9.19
CA GLN A 207 7.29 18.20 -7.92
C GLN A 207 6.16 17.19 -8.17
N ARG A 208 6.33 15.96 -7.69
CA ARG A 208 5.28 14.94 -7.76
C ARG A 208 4.41 15.00 -6.53
N VAL A 209 3.10 15.06 -6.76
CA VAL A 209 2.08 15.09 -5.72
C VAL A 209 1.03 14.00 -5.94
N ILE A 210 0.59 13.37 -4.86
CA ILE A 210 -0.57 12.48 -4.85
C ILE A 210 -1.67 13.16 -4.05
N ILE A 211 -2.86 13.24 -4.66
CA ILE A 211 -4.06 13.82 -4.05
C ILE A 211 -5.05 12.68 -3.79
N PHE A 212 -5.36 12.44 -2.52
CA PHE A 212 -6.31 11.41 -2.11
C PHE A 212 -7.72 11.97 -1.90
N VAL A 213 -8.69 11.31 -2.51
CA VAL A 213 -10.12 11.62 -2.43
C VAL A 213 -10.88 10.36 -2.02
N ASN A 214 -11.91 10.47 -1.19
CA ASN A 214 -12.58 9.28 -0.64
C ASN A 214 -13.45 8.52 -1.65
N THR A 215 -13.96 9.17 -2.70
CA THR A 215 -14.88 8.54 -3.65
C THR A 215 -14.49 8.77 -5.10
N ILE A 216 -14.77 7.79 -5.95
CA ILE A 216 -14.50 7.88 -7.41
C ILE A 216 -15.25 9.04 -8.03
N LYS A 217 -16.50 9.31 -7.61
CA LYS A 217 -17.28 10.45 -8.09
C LYS A 217 -16.53 11.77 -7.86
N TYR A 218 -15.93 11.96 -6.69
CA TYR A 218 -15.15 13.16 -6.39
C TYR A 218 -13.81 13.19 -7.12
N VAL A 219 -13.16 12.06 -7.37
CA VAL A 219 -11.94 11.98 -8.21
C VAL A 219 -12.23 12.56 -9.60
N LEU A 220 -13.32 12.13 -10.23
CA LEU A 220 -13.73 12.61 -11.56
C LEU A 220 -14.11 14.09 -11.54
N LYS A 221 -14.90 14.54 -10.54
CA LYS A 221 -15.29 15.94 -10.39
C LYS A 221 -14.08 16.86 -10.19
N LEU A 222 -13.14 16.45 -9.33
CA LEU A 222 -11.92 17.22 -9.05
C LEU A 222 -11.05 17.34 -10.30
N LYS A 223 -10.85 16.23 -11.03
CA LYS A 223 -10.14 16.23 -12.31
C LYS A 223 -10.77 17.24 -13.28
N GLU A 224 -12.05 17.09 -13.56
CA GLU A 224 -12.78 17.97 -14.51
C GLU A 224 -12.68 19.45 -14.11
N THR A 225 -12.84 19.76 -12.82
CA THR A 225 -12.77 21.13 -12.33
C THR A 225 -11.37 21.73 -12.50
N LEU A 226 -10.32 20.97 -12.18
CA LEU A 226 -8.94 21.44 -12.34
C LEU A 226 -8.54 21.55 -13.81
N GLU A 227 -9.00 20.66 -14.68
CA GLU A 227 -8.76 20.76 -16.14
C GLU A 227 -9.45 21.99 -16.74
N LYS A 228 -10.67 22.34 -16.32
CA LYS A 228 -11.35 23.60 -16.70
C LYS A 228 -10.59 24.84 -16.26
N LYS A 229 -9.82 24.76 -15.15
CA LYS A 229 -8.92 25.82 -14.70
C LYS A 229 -7.54 25.78 -15.40
N GLY A 230 -7.36 24.92 -16.43
CA GLY A 230 -6.12 24.78 -17.20
C GLY A 230 -5.02 23.98 -16.50
N ARG A 231 -5.34 23.17 -15.48
CA ARG A 231 -4.38 22.31 -14.79
C ARG A 231 -4.22 20.96 -15.44
N LYS A 232 -2.99 20.49 -15.58
CA LYS A 232 -2.69 19.18 -16.11
C LYS A 232 -2.65 18.17 -14.97
N VAL A 233 -3.71 17.40 -14.81
CA VAL A 233 -3.87 16.41 -13.75
C VAL A 233 -4.26 15.05 -14.33
N TYR A 234 -3.88 13.98 -13.65
CA TYR A 234 -4.17 12.60 -14.06
C TYR A 234 -4.87 11.87 -12.92
N ILE A 235 -5.64 10.84 -13.26
CA ILE A 235 -6.35 10.04 -12.29
C ILE A 235 -5.86 8.60 -12.29
N LEU A 236 -5.92 7.96 -11.12
CA LEU A 236 -5.77 6.52 -11.00
C LEU A 236 -6.94 5.96 -10.19
N MET A 237 -7.67 5.05 -10.83
CA MET A 237 -8.83 4.41 -10.26
C MET A 237 -8.70 2.89 -10.34
N GLY A 238 -9.42 2.17 -9.46
CA GLY A 238 -9.43 0.72 -9.44
C GLY A 238 -10.22 0.11 -10.59
N LYS A 239 -11.43 -0.36 -10.29
CA LYS A 239 -12.25 -1.15 -11.24
C LYS A 239 -12.74 -0.36 -12.47
N ASP A 240 -12.84 0.97 -12.36
CA ASP A 240 -13.37 1.84 -13.42
C ASP A 240 -12.29 2.29 -14.42
N MET A 241 -11.09 1.72 -14.35
CA MET A 241 -9.99 1.99 -15.27
C MET A 241 -9.40 0.66 -15.74
N SER A 242 -9.17 0.51 -17.06
CA SER A 242 -8.58 -0.71 -17.59
C SER A 242 -7.19 -0.99 -16.99
N PRO A 243 -6.79 -2.25 -16.82
CA PRO A 243 -5.46 -2.59 -16.31
C PRO A 243 -4.34 -1.92 -17.11
N ALA A 244 -4.41 -1.93 -18.44
CA ALA A 244 -3.40 -1.31 -19.30
C ALA A 244 -3.27 0.21 -19.06
N ASN A 245 -4.39 0.92 -18.91
CA ASN A 245 -4.37 2.35 -18.63
C ASN A 245 -3.81 2.65 -17.23
N ARG A 246 -4.08 1.79 -16.23
CA ARG A 246 -3.49 1.92 -14.90
C ARG A 246 -1.98 1.73 -14.94
N ASP A 247 -1.50 0.66 -15.55
CA ASP A 247 -0.08 0.35 -15.70
C ASP A 247 0.65 1.49 -16.42
N GLU A 248 0.07 2.02 -17.50
CA GLU A 248 0.63 3.15 -18.24
C GLU A 248 0.65 4.44 -17.40
N THR A 249 -0.41 4.75 -16.67
CA THR A 249 -0.46 5.93 -15.79
C THR A 249 0.62 5.85 -14.71
N ILE A 250 0.78 4.68 -14.09
CA ILE A 250 1.81 4.45 -13.07
C ILE A 250 3.21 4.56 -13.67
N ARG A 251 3.44 3.95 -14.84
CA ARG A 251 4.72 4.02 -15.55
C ARG A 251 5.12 5.47 -15.85
N ARG A 252 4.17 6.27 -16.35
CA ARG A 252 4.38 7.69 -16.67
C ARG A 252 4.62 8.53 -15.42
N PHE A 253 3.91 8.24 -14.33
CA PHE A 253 4.13 8.91 -13.05
C PHE A 253 5.52 8.59 -12.48
N ARG A 254 5.99 7.33 -12.56
CA ARG A 254 7.36 6.94 -12.17
C ARG A 254 8.44 7.63 -13.00
N LYS A 255 8.21 7.81 -14.29
CA LYS A 255 9.16 8.52 -15.19
C LYS A 255 9.13 10.04 -15.02
N GLY A 256 8.21 10.60 -14.23
CA GLY A 256 8.05 12.03 -14.06
C GLY A 256 7.33 12.74 -15.22
N GLU A 257 6.76 11.98 -16.14
CA GLU A 257 5.91 12.52 -17.21
C GLU A 257 4.56 13.06 -16.68
N ILE A 258 4.15 12.52 -15.53
CA ILE A 258 2.99 12.96 -14.77
C ILE A 258 3.48 13.49 -13.42
N GLN A 259 3.09 14.70 -13.04
CA GLN A 259 3.43 15.32 -11.76
C GLN A 259 2.30 15.23 -10.74
N VAL A 260 1.04 15.26 -11.19
CA VAL A 260 -0.14 15.33 -10.32
C VAL A 260 -1.03 14.12 -10.56
N LEU A 261 -1.21 13.32 -9.50
CA LEU A 261 -2.03 12.13 -9.55
C LEU A 261 -3.17 12.21 -8.53
N ILE A 262 -4.41 12.21 -9.00
CA ILE A 262 -5.60 12.17 -8.16
C ILE A 262 -6.07 10.71 -8.08
N THR A 263 -6.28 10.21 -6.87
CA THR A 263 -6.65 8.81 -6.66
C THR A 263 -7.57 8.65 -5.45
N SER A 264 -8.26 7.52 -5.41
CA SER A 264 -8.86 6.99 -4.19
C SER A 264 -7.83 6.11 -3.44
N ASN A 265 -8.27 5.20 -2.60
CA ASN A 265 -7.35 4.35 -1.83
C ASN A 265 -6.53 3.32 -2.67
N VAL A 266 -6.63 3.32 -4.00
CA VAL A 266 -5.91 2.36 -4.87
C VAL A 266 -4.39 2.45 -4.70
N LEU A 267 -3.85 3.66 -4.54
CA LEU A 267 -2.42 3.89 -4.28
C LEU A 267 -2.09 4.07 -2.79
N ALA A 268 -3.10 4.01 -1.92
CA ALA A 268 -2.85 4.25 -0.50
C ALA A 268 -1.94 3.17 0.11
N ARG A 269 -1.83 2.00 -0.50
CA ARG A 269 -1.04 0.88 0.03
C ARG A 269 -0.01 0.39 -0.97
N GLY A 270 1.16 0.04 -0.45
CA GLY A 270 2.22 -0.66 -1.15
C GLY A 270 2.92 0.05 -2.32
N TYR A 271 2.30 1.06 -2.97
CA TYR A 271 2.94 1.80 -4.05
C TYR A 271 4.15 2.59 -3.55
N ASP A 272 5.30 2.31 -4.11
CA ASP A 272 6.57 2.91 -3.71
C ASP A 272 7.13 3.82 -4.80
N GLU A 273 7.28 5.11 -4.47
CA GLU A 273 7.84 6.12 -5.35
C GLU A 273 8.60 7.17 -4.53
N ARG A 274 9.91 7.14 -4.60
CA ARG A 274 10.81 8.03 -3.82
C ARG A 274 10.64 9.51 -4.12
N SER A 275 10.19 9.83 -5.31
CA SER A 275 10.10 11.22 -5.78
C SER A 275 8.84 11.95 -5.33
N VAL A 276 7.90 11.27 -4.65
CA VAL A 276 6.72 11.92 -4.08
C VAL A 276 7.11 12.62 -2.78
N LYS A 277 7.12 13.95 -2.78
CA LYS A 277 7.44 14.78 -1.61
C LYS A 277 6.21 15.38 -0.95
N LEU A 278 5.07 15.38 -1.64
CA LEU A 278 3.81 15.91 -1.13
C LEU A 278 2.66 14.93 -1.33
N VAL A 279 1.93 14.71 -0.26
CA VAL A 279 0.64 14.04 -0.27
C VAL A 279 -0.42 15.02 0.22
N ILE A 280 -1.54 15.13 -0.49
CA ILE A 280 -2.68 15.95 -0.09
C ILE A 280 -3.87 15.01 0.16
N ASN A 281 -4.38 14.96 1.38
CA ASN A 281 -5.68 14.40 1.69
C ASN A 281 -6.73 15.49 1.42
N PHE A 282 -7.36 15.45 0.24
CA PHE A 282 -8.52 16.28 -0.08
C PHE A 282 -9.67 15.99 0.88
N ASP A 283 -9.86 14.69 1.18
CA ASP A 283 -10.74 14.20 2.23
C ASP A 283 -9.92 13.36 3.21
N LEU A 284 -10.11 13.58 4.51
CA LEU A 284 -9.61 12.65 5.52
C LEU A 284 -10.24 11.25 5.30
N PRO A 285 -9.46 10.18 5.38
CA PRO A 285 -10.02 8.85 5.22
C PRO A 285 -10.91 8.51 6.42
N VAL A 286 -12.11 8.03 6.14
CA VAL A 286 -13.10 7.65 7.15
C VAL A 286 -13.68 6.27 6.85
N ARG A 287 -14.07 5.57 7.91
CA ARG A 287 -14.76 4.28 7.85
C ARG A 287 -16.16 4.42 8.47
N LYS A 288 -17.16 3.92 7.76
CA LYS A 288 -18.52 3.86 8.26
C LYS A 288 -18.62 2.75 9.32
N GLN A 289 -19.19 3.09 10.48
CA GLN A 289 -19.45 2.16 11.58
C GLN A 289 -20.82 1.50 11.42
N ASN A 290 -21.07 0.45 12.23
CA ASN A 290 -22.36 -0.28 12.23
C ASN A 290 -23.56 0.58 12.64
N ASP A 291 -23.33 1.62 13.45
CA ASP A 291 -24.34 2.59 13.87
C ASP A 291 -24.59 3.70 12.85
N GLY A 292 -23.91 3.67 11.70
CA GLY A 292 -24.00 4.66 10.64
C GLY A 292 -23.09 5.87 10.81
N SER A 293 -22.40 6.01 11.93
CA SER A 293 -21.41 7.07 12.17
C SER A 293 -20.15 6.87 11.32
N TYR A 294 -19.33 7.92 11.21
CA TYR A 294 -18.05 7.88 10.52
C TYR A 294 -16.91 8.13 11.51
N GLU A 295 -15.96 7.21 11.55
CA GLU A 295 -14.73 7.32 12.32
C GLU A 295 -13.52 7.42 11.39
N PRO A 296 -12.39 8.03 11.83
CA PRO A 296 -11.17 8.03 11.04
C PRO A 296 -10.73 6.61 10.68
N ASP A 297 -10.38 6.41 9.43
CA ASP A 297 -9.66 5.21 9.02
C ASP A 297 -8.16 5.46 9.25
N TYR A 298 -7.70 5.16 10.47
CA TYR A 298 -6.33 5.39 10.90
C TYR A 298 -5.30 4.71 10.00
N GLU A 299 -5.59 3.48 9.59
CA GLU A 299 -4.71 2.69 8.72
C GLU A 299 -4.57 3.34 7.34
N SER A 300 -5.71 3.68 6.71
CA SER A 300 -5.70 4.39 5.42
C SER A 300 -5.00 5.74 5.53
N TYR A 301 -5.15 6.46 6.65
CA TYR A 301 -4.43 7.71 6.88
C TYR A 301 -2.91 7.50 6.85
N LEU A 302 -2.41 6.56 7.66
CA LEU A 302 -0.99 6.25 7.72
C LEU A 302 -0.43 5.79 6.36
N HIS A 303 -1.21 4.97 5.66
CA HIS A 303 -0.82 4.48 4.34
C HIS A 303 -0.79 5.57 3.27
N ARG A 304 -1.70 6.56 3.32
CA ARG A 304 -1.72 7.70 2.40
C ARG A 304 -0.52 8.62 2.64
N ILE A 305 -0.34 9.11 3.86
CA ILE A 305 0.80 9.99 4.16
C ILE A 305 2.14 9.27 4.02
N GLY A 306 2.17 7.96 4.24
CA GLY A 306 3.33 7.10 4.00
C GLY A 306 3.68 6.90 2.52
N ARG A 307 3.01 7.55 1.56
CA ARG A 307 3.49 7.63 0.15
C ARG A 307 4.60 8.66 -0.02
N THR A 308 4.85 9.50 0.97
CA THR A 308 6.01 10.39 1.03
C THR A 308 6.89 10.07 2.24
N GLY A 309 8.07 10.66 2.35
CA GLY A 309 8.97 10.45 3.49
C GLY A 309 9.60 9.05 3.57
N ARG A 310 9.82 8.38 2.43
CA ARG A 310 10.35 7.00 2.35
C ARG A 310 11.85 6.96 2.20
N PHE A 311 12.44 5.83 2.63
CA PHE A 311 13.90 5.57 2.50
C PHE A 311 14.79 6.65 3.11
N GLY A 312 14.36 7.24 4.23
CA GLY A 312 15.09 8.31 4.90
C GLY A 312 14.90 9.70 4.30
N THR A 313 14.15 9.85 3.19
CA THR A 313 13.83 11.17 2.64
C THR A 313 12.73 11.86 3.44
N LYS A 314 12.70 13.19 3.39
CA LYS A 314 11.65 13.99 4.01
C LYS A 314 10.45 14.15 3.08
N GLY A 315 9.26 14.34 3.66
CA GLY A 315 8.01 14.55 2.93
C GLY A 315 7.00 15.38 3.71
N ILE A 316 5.95 15.83 3.04
CA ILE A 316 4.85 16.59 3.65
C ILE A 316 3.52 15.92 3.33
N GLY A 317 2.69 15.77 4.37
CA GLY A 317 1.28 15.40 4.27
C GLY A 317 0.40 16.58 4.63
N VAL A 318 -0.45 17.05 3.71
CA VAL A 318 -1.41 18.16 3.95
C VAL A 318 -2.82 17.61 3.99
N ASN A 319 -3.57 17.93 5.04
CA ASN A 319 -4.96 17.55 5.23
C ASN A 319 -5.87 18.76 5.00
N LEU A 320 -6.81 18.70 4.07
CA LEU A 320 -7.75 19.79 3.79
C LEU A 320 -9.02 19.62 4.63
N CYS A 321 -9.25 20.54 5.56
CA CYS A 321 -10.37 20.53 6.50
C CYS A 321 -11.33 21.67 6.20
N CYS A 322 -12.63 21.41 6.06
CA CYS A 322 -13.63 22.46 5.82
C CYS A 322 -14.88 22.33 6.71
N ALA A 323 -15.10 21.21 7.37
CA ALA A 323 -16.25 21.00 8.25
C ALA A 323 -15.79 20.63 9.66
N SER A 324 -16.63 20.89 10.66
CA SER A 324 -16.32 20.58 12.06
C SER A 324 -15.92 19.12 12.28
N TYR A 325 -16.52 18.19 11.56
CA TYR A 325 -16.17 16.77 11.65
C TYR A 325 -14.76 16.47 11.12
N ASP A 326 -14.23 17.25 10.17
CA ASP A 326 -12.83 17.10 9.68
C ASP A 326 -11.86 17.37 10.84
N PHE A 327 -12.09 18.43 11.62
CA PHE A 327 -11.23 18.78 12.76
C PHE A 327 -11.33 17.76 13.89
N VAL A 328 -12.53 17.26 14.18
CA VAL A 328 -12.71 16.19 15.17
C VAL A 328 -11.96 14.93 14.75
N ASN A 329 -12.04 14.55 13.48
CA ASN A 329 -11.33 13.40 12.96
C ASN A 329 -9.81 13.61 12.96
N LEU A 330 -9.34 14.83 12.66
CA LEU A 330 -7.93 15.18 12.74
C LEU A 330 -7.38 15.02 14.17
N GLN A 331 -8.09 15.54 15.17
CA GLN A 331 -7.73 15.40 16.59
C GLN A 331 -7.72 13.92 17.04
N LYS A 332 -8.66 13.11 16.58
CA LYS A 332 -8.65 11.67 16.84
C LYS A 332 -7.41 10.98 16.25
N ILE A 333 -6.99 11.39 15.04
CA ILE A 333 -5.76 10.88 14.37
C ILE A 333 -4.52 11.28 15.18
N GLU A 334 -4.41 12.56 15.59
CA GLU A 334 -3.31 13.03 16.45
C GLU A 334 -3.21 12.23 17.75
N HIS A 335 -4.35 12.06 18.42
CA HIS A 335 -4.40 11.31 19.68
C HIS A 335 -4.01 9.83 19.48
N PHE A 336 -4.52 9.20 18.42
CA PHE A 336 -4.27 7.78 18.15
C PHE A 336 -2.78 7.49 17.86
N TYR A 337 -2.14 8.34 17.05
CA TYR A 337 -0.73 8.18 16.67
C TYR A 337 0.24 8.93 17.58
N LYS A 338 -0.27 9.67 18.58
CA LYS A 338 0.53 10.54 19.45
C LYS A 338 1.45 11.47 18.64
N THR A 339 0.94 12.01 17.57
CA THR A 339 1.65 12.92 16.64
C THR A 339 0.98 14.27 16.65
N LYS A 340 1.68 15.29 16.16
CA LYS A 340 1.14 16.63 16.01
C LYS A 340 0.93 16.92 14.52
N ILE A 341 -0.26 17.43 14.19
CA ILE A 341 -0.60 17.89 12.84
C ILE A 341 -0.78 19.41 12.92
N GLU A 342 0.19 20.15 12.41
CA GLU A 342 0.22 21.60 12.60
C GLU A 342 -0.62 22.33 11.55
N LYS A 343 -1.19 23.51 11.92
CA LYS A 343 -1.86 24.37 10.96
C LYS A 343 -0.81 24.90 9.97
N MET A 344 -1.08 24.78 8.68
CA MET A 344 -0.24 25.37 7.64
C MET A 344 -0.25 26.89 7.76
N LYS A 345 0.91 27.54 7.75
CA LYS A 345 1.04 28.98 7.91
C LYS A 345 0.75 29.72 6.60
N SER A 346 1.39 29.30 5.52
CA SER A 346 1.15 29.87 4.19
C SER A 346 1.52 28.89 3.06
N MET A 347 1.08 29.21 1.85
CA MET A 347 1.45 28.44 0.65
C MET A 347 2.94 28.62 0.32
N GLU A 348 3.49 29.80 0.57
CA GLU A 348 4.91 30.12 0.35
C GLU A 348 5.80 29.24 1.23
N GLU A 349 5.46 29.08 2.52
CA GLU A 349 6.22 28.23 3.44
C GLU A 349 6.19 26.76 2.99
N LEU A 350 5.01 26.26 2.56
CA LEU A 350 4.89 24.92 1.99
C LEU A 350 5.82 24.73 0.78
N MET A 351 5.83 25.70 -0.13
CA MET A 351 6.67 25.63 -1.33
C MET A 351 8.16 25.70 -1.01
N ASP A 352 8.56 26.49 -0.03
CA ASP A 352 9.96 26.62 0.39
C ASP A 352 10.45 25.33 1.09
N GLN A 353 9.60 24.69 1.91
CA GLN A 353 9.91 23.39 2.50
C GLN A 353 10.06 22.32 1.41
N LEU A 354 9.16 22.28 0.43
CA LEU A 354 9.24 21.33 -0.67
C LEU A 354 10.49 21.52 -1.52
N LYS A 355 10.86 22.78 -1.84
CA LYS A 355 12.12 23.09 -2.57
C LYS A 355 13.34 22.52 -1.84
N LYS A 356 13.46 22.72 -0.53
CA LYS A 356 14.56 22.18 0.28
C LYS A 356 14.64 20.64 0.17
N PHE A 357 13.51 19.93 0.20
CA PHE A 357 13.51 18.48 0.10
C PHE A 357 13.93 17.93 -1.27
N TYR A 358 13.79 18.73 -2.33
CA TYR A 358 14.29 18.37 -3.67
C TYR A 358 15.78 18.68 -3.86
N THR A 359 16.33 19.66 -3.12
CA THR A 359 17.77 19.98 -3.16
C THR A 359 18.61 19.04 -2.30
N ASP A 360 18.05 18.56 -1.19
CA ASP A 360 18.75 17.65 -0.26
C ASP A 360 18.90 16.20 -0.82
N ASP A 361 18.13 15.84 -1.84
CA ASP A 361 18.15 14.50 -2.45
C ASP A 361 19.05 14.40 -3.72
N ASN A 362 19.62 15.52 -4.19
CA ASN A 362 20.61 15.59 -5.27
C ASN A 362 22.03 15.71 -4.71
#